data_74cdc5e2fca6b6f5d413c68b5a247275
#
_entry.id   74cdc5e2fca6b6f5d413c68b5a247275
#
_cell.length_a   1.000
_cell.length_b   1.000
_cell.length_c   1.000
_cell.angle_alpha   90.00
_cell.angle_beta   90.00
_cell.angle_gamma   90.00
#
_symmetry.space_group_name_H-M   'P 1'
#
loop_
_entity.id
_entity.type
_entity.pdbx_description
1 polymer ?
#
loop_
_entity_poly.entity_id
_entity_poly.type
_entity_poly.pdbx_seq_one_letter_code
_entity_poly.pdbx_strand_id
1 'polypeptide(L)'
;MRTGKIILITLLLLGSCFTGFAQSVLSRTVTVDINRQRLDQVLEIISNKTDCYFSYSSSVVKKDSLVSISVRNKPLREVLALLFNNSFEFRESGAYIIIRKAPIRMTMITKKAEIEDKIYTVSGY
;
A
#
# COMPACT_ATOMS: atom_id res chain seq x y z
N MET A 1 -39.19 23.88 -24.64
CA MET A 1 -39.13 22.44 -24.89
C MET A 1 -37.73 21.97 -25.23
N ARG A 2 -37.07 22.64 -26.13
CA ARG A 2 -35.67 22.27 -26.46
C ARG A 2 -34.74 22.53 -25.31
N THR A 3 -34.98 23.60 -24.56
CA THR A 3 -34.15 23.95 -23.41
C THR A 3 -34.31 22.93 -22.29
N GLY A 4 -35.48 22.34 -22.13
CA GLY A 4 -35.65 21.31 -21.11
C GLY A 4 -34.85 20.04 -21.36
N LYS A 5 -34.75 19.65 -22.63
CA LYS A 5 -33.95 18.49 -23.00
C LYS A 5 -32.46 18.72 -22.82
N ILE A 6 -32.01 19.92 -23.15
CA ILE A 6 -30.61 20.28 -23.00
C ILE A 6 -30.23 20.32 -21.52
N ILE A 7 -31.10 20.88 -20.70
CA ILE A 7 -30.89 20.93 -19.25
C ILE A 7 -30.83 19.50 -18.67
N LEU A 8 -31.71 18.64 -19.15
CA LEU A 8 -31.78 17.27 -18.69
C LEU A 8 -30.48 16.50 -19.05
N ILE A 9 -30.04 16.70 -20.29
CA ILE A 9 -28.77 16.05 -20.74
C ILE A 9 -27.58 16.59 -19.97
N THR A 10 -27.56 17.89 -19.73
CA THR A 10 -26.48 18.51 -18.95
C THR A 10 -26.48 17.99 -17.52
N LEU A 11 -27.66 17.83 -16.94
CA LEU A 11 -27.78 17.29 -15.59
C LEU A 11 -27.35 15.85 -15.54
N LEU A 12 -27.65 15.08 -16.57
CA LEU A 12 -27.23 13.69 -16.66
C LEU A 12 -25.71 13.58 -16.80
N LEU A 13 -25.10 14.45 -17.57
CA LEU A 13 -23.67 14.51 -17.74
C LEU A 13 -22.96 14.90 -16.43
N LEU A 14 -23.54 15.81 -15.69
CA LEU A 14 -23.00 16.20 -14.39
C LEU A 14 -23.10 15.06 -13.39
N GLY A 15 -24.16 14.28 -13.47
CA GLY A 15 -24.34 13.13 -12.58
C GLY A 15 -23.30 12.04 -12.79
N SER A 16 -22.79 11.90 -14.01
CA SER A 16 -21.81 10.87 -14.29
C SER A 16 -20.40 11.23 -13.83
N CYS A 17 -20.15 12.49 -13.53
CA CYS A 17 -18.84 12.92 -13.05
C CYS A 17 -18.58 12.56 -11.59
N PHE A 18 -19.61 12.17 -10.86
CA PHE A 18 -19.45 11.86 -9.44
C PHE A 18 -19.11 10.41 -9.17
N THR A 19 -18.93 9.60 -10.19
CA THR A 19 -18.57 8.21 -10.00
C THR A 19 -17.06 8.01 -9.89
N GLY A 20 -16.30 9.10 -9.74
CA GLY A 20 -14.88 8.98 -9.51
C GLY A 20 -14.62 8.47 -8.10
N PHE A 21 -14.36 7.18 -8.00
CA PHE A 21 -13.95 6.62 -6.73
C PHE A 21 -12.57 7.14 -6.39
N ALA A 22 -12.40 7.58 -5.15
CA ALA A 22 -11.07 7.88 -4.66
C ALA A 22 -10.31 6.56 -4.61
N GLN A 23 -9.40 6.37 -5.57
CA GLN A 23 -8.59 5.18 -5.59
C GLN A 23 -7.67 5.15 -4.39
N SER A 24 -7.52 3.98 -3.81
CA SER A 24 -6.57 3.77 -2.73
C SER A 24 -5.17 4.17 -3.19
N VAL A 25 -4.46 4.89 -2.34
CA VAL A 25 -3.08 5.29 -2.63
C VAL A 25 -2.21 4.06 -2.82
N LEU A 26 -2.48 3.01 -2.06
CA LEU A 26 -1.72 1.76 -2.17
C LEU A 26 -1.95 1.04 -3.50
N SER A 27 -3.01 1.37 -4.20
CA SER A 27 -3.30 0.81 -5.52
C SER A 27 -2.68 1.60 -6.66
N ARG A 28 -2.14 2.77 -6.39
CA ARG A 28 -1.49 3.59 -7.41
C ARG A 28 -0.22 2.90 -7.89
N THR A 29 -0.02 2.93 -9.20
CA THR A 29 1.14 2.28 -9.78
C THR A 29 2.35 3.20 -9.74
N VAL A 30 3.51 2.59 -9.59
CA VAL A 30 4.78 3.31 -9.48
C VAL A 30 5.80 2.66 -10.40
N THR A 31 6.59 3.50 -11.04
CA THR A 31 7.75 3.06 -11.82
C THR A 31 8.96 3.76 -11.24
N VAL A 32 9.88 3.00 -10.67
CA VAL A 32 11.11 3.54 -10.09
C VAL A 32 12.27 2.60 -10.40
N ASP A 33 13.42 3.21 -10.59
CA ASP A 33 14.68 2.49 -10.77
C ASP A 33 15.69 3.12 -9.83
N ILE A 34 15.95 2.45 -8.74
CA ILE A 34 16.76 2.98 -7.65
C ILE A 34 17.90 2.03 -7.39
N ASN A 35 19.09 2.60 -7.31
CA ASN A 35 20.30 1.84 -7.08
C ASN A 35 21.03 2.39 -5.87
N ARG A 36 21.05 1.62 -4.80
CA ARG A 36 21.77 1.91 -3.57
C ARG A 36 21.55 3.34 -3.06
N GLN A 37 20.30 3.66 -2.81
CA GLN A 37 19.93 4.93 -2.22
C GLN A 37 19.36 4.72 -0.83
N ARG A 38 19.46 5.76 -0.02
CA ARG A 38 18.91 5.71 1.33
C ARG A 38 17.41 5.53 1.29
N LEU A 39 16.90 4.74 2.22
CA LEU A 39 15.48 4.43 2.27
C LEU A 39 14.61 5.68 2.39
N ASP A 40 15.04 6.65 3.21
CA ASP A 40 14.29 7.89 3.36
C ASP A 40 14.19 8.66 2.04
N GLN A 41 15.25 8.67 1.25
CA GLN A 41 15.23 9.29 -0.06
C GLN A 41 14.35 8.55 -1.04
N VAL A 42 14.36 7.23 -0.97
CA VAL A 42 13.51 6.40 -1.81
C VAL A 42 12.04 6.65 -1.50
N LEU A 43 11.70 6.74 -0.23
CA LEU A 43 10.34 7.04 0.19
C LEU A 43 9.91 8.42 -0.27
N GLU A 44 10.81 9.38 -0.26
CA GLU A 44 10.52 10.71 -0.77
C GLU A 44 10.22 10.69 -2.27
N ILE A 45 11.02 9.95 -3.04
CA ILE A 45 10.79 9.81 -4.48
C ILE A 45 9.42 9.19 -4.74
N ILE A 46 9.10 8.13 -4.03
CA ILE A 46 7.82 7.45 -4.19
C ILE A 46 6.67 8.36 -3.75
N SER A 47 6.86 9.09 -2.68
CA SER A 47 5.88 10.04 -2.19
C SER A 47 5.53 11.08 -3.26
N ASN A 48 6.53 11.60 -3.93
CA ASN A 48 6.32 12.58 -5.00
C ASN A 48 5.61 11.97 -6.21
N LYS A 49 5.88 10.71 -6.50
CA LYS A 49 5.27 10.04 -7.65
C LYS A 49 3.83 9.63 -7.41
N THR A 50 3.47 9.37 -6.18
CA THR A 50 2.14 8.85 -5.83
C THR A 50 1.27 9.86 -5.12
N ASP A 51 1.76 11.08 -4.90
CA ASP A 51 1.03 12.13 -4.17
C ASP A 51 0.57 11.64 -2.81
N CYS A 52 1.46 11.01 -2.07
CA CYS A 52 1.16 10.53 -0.73
C CYS A 52 2.28 10.94 0.23
N TYR A 53 2.02 10.72 1.50
CA TYR A 53 2.99 10.98 2.55
C TYR A 53 3.22 9.71 3.35
N PHE A 54 4.45 9.47 3.73
CA PHE A 54 4.77 8.31 4.55
C PHE A 54 4.97 8.75 5.99
N SER A 55 4.32 8.03 6.89
CA SER A 55 4.45 8.26 8.32
C SER A 55 5.06 7.01 8.95
N TYR A 56 6.19 7.16 9.61
CA TYR A 56 6.87 6.04 10.24
C TYR A 56 7.71 6.52 11.40
N SER A 57 8.01 5.61 12.30
CA SER A 57 8.90 5.89 13.42
C SER A 57 10.34 5.53 13.04
N SER A 58 11.27 6.43 13.32
CA SER A 58 12.68 6.19 13.05
C SER A 58 13.24 5.05 13.88
N SER A 59 12.58 4.69 14.96
CA SER A 59 12.98 3.52 15.75
C SER A 59 12.57 2.21 15.10
N VAL A 60 11.62 2.26 14.18
CA VAL A 60 11.09 1.07 13.51
C VAL A 60 11.68 0.93 12.11
N VAL A 61 11.83 2.04 11.41
CA VAL A 61 12.30 2.06 10.03
C VAL A 61 13.70 2.64 10.01
N LYS A 62 14.64 1.86 9.51
CA LYS A 62 16.03 2.32 9.35
C LYS A 62 16.14 3.16 8.09
N LYS A 63 15.90 4.44 8.23
CA LYS A 63 15.82 5.34 7.09
C LYS A 63 17.13 5.54 6.34
N ASP A 64 18.25 5.26 6.98
CA ASP A 64 19.57 5.38 6.37
C ASP A 64 20.03 4.10 5.68
N SER A 65 19.22 3.06 5.68
CA SER A 65 19.54 1.82 4.97
C SER A 65 19.61 2.07 3.48
N LEU A 66 20.57 1.44 2.82
CA LEU A 66 20.69 1.50 1.38
C LEU A 66 19.81 0.45 0.74
N VAL A 67 19.00 0.87 -0.22
CA VAL A 67 18.09 -0.04 -0.91
C VAL A 67 18.24 0.11 -2.41
N SER A 68 17.96 -0.97 -3.11
CA SER A 68 17.93 -1.00 -4.56
C SER A 68 16.63 -1.64 -4.97
N ILE A 69 15.92 -1.00 -5.89
CA ILE A 69 14.64 -1.50 -6.38
C ILE A 69 14.41 -1.01 -7.80
N SER A 70 13.92 -1.90 -8.63
CA SER A 70 13.57 -1.58 -10.01
C SER A 70 12.21 -2.19 -10.29
N VAL A 71 11.20 -1.35 -10.49
CA VAL A 71 9.84 -1.79 -10.74
C VAL A 71 9.21 -0.93 -11.82
N ARG A 72 8.28 -1.52 -12.55
CA ARG A 72 7.51 -0.84 -13.58
C ARG A 72 6.04 -1.09 -13.38
N ASN A 73 5.27 -0.01 -13.26
CA ASN A 73 3.81 -0.06 -13.15
C ASN A 73 3.34 -1.05 -12.09
N LYS A 74 4.02 -1.05 -10.96
CA LYS A 74 3.65 -1.91 -9.84
C LYS A 74 2.84 -1.12 -8.83
N PRO A 75 1.80 -1.71 -8.23
CA PRO A 75 1.06 -1.03 -7.17
C PRO A 75 1.99 -0.64 -6.03
N LEU A 76 1.72 0.50 -5.42
CA LEU A 76 2.52 0.97 -4.30
C LEU A 76 2.64 -0.09 -3.20
N ARG A 77 1.57 -0.85 -2.99
CA ARG A 77 1.56 -1.94 -2.02
C ARG A 77 2.67 -2.94 -2.27
N GLU A 78 2.84 -3.35 -3.52
CA GLU A 78 3.91 -4.28 -3.88
C GLU A 78 5.28 -3.67 -3.75
N VAL A 79 5.42 -2.40 -4.12
CA VAL A 79 6.69 -1.69 -4.01
C VAL A 79 7.12 -1.61 -2.56
N LEU A 80 6.19 -1.28 -1.67
CA LEU A 80 6.49 -1.22 -0.24
C LEU A 80 6.81 -2.61 0.33
N ALA A 81 6.14 -3.64 -0.15
CA ALA A 81 6.44 -5.00 0.28
C ALA A 81 7.86 -5.42 -0.12
N LEU A 82 8.32 -4.97 -1.28
CA LEU A 82 9.68 -5.23 -1.73
C LEU A 82 10.70 -4.46 -0.91
N LEU A 83 10.35 -3.24 -0.48
CA LEU A 83 11.26 -2.41 0.29
C LEU A 83 11.37 -2.84 1.74
N PHE A 84 10.27 -3.30 2.33
CA PHE A 84 10.19 -3.51 3.77
C PHE A 84 10.05 -4.97 4.19
N ASN A 85 9.95 -5.88 3.26
CA ASN A 85 9.68 -7.29 3.56
C ASN A 85 8.31 -7.47 4.24
N ASN A 86 8.05 -8.69 4.69
CA ASN A 86 6.78 -9.02 5.34
C ASN A 86 6.73 -8.63 6.81
N SER A 87 7.79 -7.99 7.29
CA SER A 87 7.86 -7.60 8.70
C SER A 87 7.10 -6.33 9.02
N PHE A 88 6.59 -5.66 8.00
CA PHE A 88 5.91 -4.39 8.16
C PHE A 88 4.51 -4.44 7.57
N GLU A 89 3.63 -3.66 8.14
CA GLU A 89 2.30 -3.46 7.59
C GLU A 89 2.12 -2.01 7.21
N PHE A 90 1.25 -1.80 6.23
CA PHE A 90 1.01 -0.47 5.69
C PHE A 90 -0.46 -0.16 5.83
N ARG A 91 -0.77 0.96 6.46
CA ARG A 91 -2.14 1.39 6.65
C ARG A 91 -2.34 2.73 5.97
N GLU A 92 -3.38 2.82 5.18
CA GLU A 92 -3.72 4.03 4.49
C GLU A 92 -4.66 4.87 5.34
N SER A 93 -4.34 6.15 5.48
CA SER A 93 -5.18 7.10 6.18
C SER A 93 -5.17 8.41 5.40
N GLY A 94 -6.22 8.63 4.58
CA GLY A 94 -6.25 9.76 3.67
C GLY A 94 -5.10 9.68 2.68
N ALA A 95 -4.28 10.70 2.62
CA ALA A 95 -3.09 10.72 1.77
C ALA A 95 -1.86 10.17 2.47
N TYR A 96 -1.99 9.71 3.70
CA TYR A 96 -0.88 9.17 4.48
C TYR A 96 -0.82 7.66 4.41
N ILE A 97 0.38 7.14 4.29
CA ILE A 97 0.66 5.72 4.42
C ILE A 97 1.44 5.55 5.73
N ILE A 98 0.84 4.88 6.67
CA ILE A 98 1.45 4.63 7.97
C ILE A 98 2.18 3.30 7.91
N ILE A 99 3.49 3.34 8.15
CA ILE A 99 4.33 2.16 8.13
C ILE A 99 4.59 1.73 9.56
N ARG A 100 4.15 0.53 9.90
CA ARG A 100 4.31 -0.02 11.24
C ARG A 100 4.89 -1.42 11.14
N LYS A 101 5.49 -1.84 12.22
CA LYS A 101 5.96 -3.20 12.30
C LYS A 101 4.77 -4.14 12.42
N ALA A 102 4.72 -5.14 11.57
CA ALA A 102 3.62 -6.10 11.60
C ALA A 102 3.65 -6.88 12.90
N PRO A 103 2.48 -7.13 13.50
CA PRO A 103 2.44 -7.90 14.75
C PRO A 103 2.89 -9.34 14.47
N ILE A 104 3.97 -9.73 15.07
CA ILE A 104 4.50 -11.09 14.95
C ILE A 104 3.45 -12.10 15.38
N ARG A 105 2.62 -11.68 16.29
CA ARG A 105 1.56 -12.50 16.85
C ARG A 105 0.62 -13.09 15.82
N MET A 106 0.23 -12.29 14.83
CA MET A 106 -0.71 -12.76 13.80
C MET A 106 -0.10 -13.85 12.94
N THR A 107 1.15 -13.66 12.54
CA THR A 107 1.85 -14.65 11.74
C THR A 107 2.04 -15.96 12.51
N MET A 108 2.35 -15.85 13.78
CA MET A 108 2.55 -17.02 14.62
C MET A 108 1.23 -17.77 14.86
N ILE A 109 0.14 -17.05 15.03
CA ILE A 109 -1.17 -17.68 15.24
C ILE A 109 -1.55 -18.48 14.00
N THR A 110 -1.36 -17.93 12.82
CA THR A 110 -1.68 -18.64 11.60
C THR A 110 -0.84 -19.90 11.43
N LYS A 111 0.45 -19.77 11.64
CA LYS A 111 1.35 -20.91 11.59
C LYS A 111 1.03 -21.94 12.63
N LYS A 112 0.74 -21.49 13.83
CA LYS A 112 0.44 -22.36 14.94
C LYS A 112 -0.84 -23.16 14.68
N ALA A 113 -1.82 -22.52 14.07
CA ALA A 113 -3.06 -23.19 13.73
C ALA A 113 -2.80 -24.33 12.73
N GLU A 114 -1.96 -24.08 11.74
CA GLU A 114 -1.58 -25.11 10.79
C GLU A 114 -0.83 -26.25 11.45
N ILE A 115 0.14 -25.90 12.27
CA ILE A 115 0.95 -26.90 12.96
C ILE A 115 0.11 -27.69 13.96
N GLU A 116 -0.77 -27.01 14.66
CA GLU A 116 -1.64 -27.67 15.61
C GLU A 116 -2.51 -28.69 14.94
N ASP A 117 -3.00 -28.36 13.79
CA ASP A 117 -3.83 -29.29 13.04
C ASP A 117 -3.06 -30.56 12.70
N LYS A 118 -1.82 -30.40 12.30
CA LYS A 118 -0.94 -31.52 12.01
C LYS A 118 -0.56 -32.30 13.26
N ILE A 119 -0.18 -31.58 14.28
CA ILE A 119 0.21 -32.20 15.56
C ILE A 119 -0.96 -32.93 16.16
N TYR A 120 -2.12 -32.33 16.05
CA TYR A 120 -3.33 -32.94 16.58
C TYR A 120 -3.59 -34.28 15.92
N THR A 121 -3.33 -34.35 14.64
CA THR A 121 -3.47 -35.60 13.91
C THR A 121 -2.39 -36.59 14.28
N VAL A 122 -1.17 -36.13 14.37
CA VAL A 122 -0.02 -36.99 14.67
C VAL A 122 0.02 -37.38 16.12
N SER A 123 -0.09 -36.40 16.99
CA SER A 123 0.06 -36.68 18.40
C SER A 123 -1.11 -37.47 18.92
N GLY A 124 -2.22 -37.40 18.28
CA GLY A 124 -3.32 -38.24 18.74
C GLY A 124 -3.06 -38.99 19.99
N TYR A 125 -2.03 -38.62 20.68
CA TYR A 125 -1.78 -39.23 21.96
C TYR A 125 -2.74 -38.82 22.99
#